data_0963f29adfae8cf977c2eaedb725cf69
#
_entry.id   0963f29adfae8cf977c2eaedb725cf69
#
_cell.length_a   1.000
_cell.length_b   1.000
_cell.length_c   1.000
_cell.angle_alpha   90.00
_cell.angle_beta   90.00
_cell.angle_gamma   90.00
#
_symmetry.space_group_name_H-M   'P 1'
#
loop_
_entity.id
_entity.type
_entity.pdbx_description
1 polymer ?
#
loop_
_entity_poly.entity_id
_entity_poly.type
_entity_poly.pdbx_seq_one_letter_code
_entity_poly.pdbx_strand_id
1 'polypeptide(L)'
;MILKDSVIYLIGEIVAKIFPFLLLPYLSRKLGVNGFGELSYYQTILSLLIIIISFSQEGAVTRYFYFYGKRSINLILFSGYAYALLIGSVGLLFCYFFHSEILAYLILISIFQTFLTVQLCIKQCQKKAISYTLIQIGSALLTTLLTVLFLEFSHSDLVGKRFLALFLGNLIIFILVYFSYFREHRRKSFNIAEYQKGFLYFLGFGIPLAFHQISMFIKGQLDRVFIYNKFTESELGLYAMGAQIALVLAVIIQAINKAAIPYFYEALKQKKITLQKVHQLTLLSLLLIPIPSVIMWAIPEEFVIFVLGEQFWGTKYYIIMFLIATMFSVPYLILVNYLFFYGKNKWISLCSILSTILYLGGLSIFMQFGVEYVPFASILGAGIILPFLYVMTSRVK
;
A
#
# COMPACT_ATOMS: atom_id res chain seq x y z
N MET A 1 17.10 -16.76 16.93
CA MET A 1 16.37 -17.20 15.73
C MET A 1 15.32 -16.16 15.31
N ILE A 2 14.38 -15.77 16.15
CA ILE A 2 13.31 -14.78 15.84
C ILE A 2 13.86 -13.42 15.35
N LEU A 3 14.83 -12.83 16.05
CA LEU A 3 15.47 -11.57 15.65
C LEU A 3 16.13 -11.65 14.28
N LYS A 4 16.82 -12.74 13.97
CA LYS A 4 17.48 -12.93 12.66
C LYS A 4 16.46 -12.99 11.53
N ASP A 5 15.39 -13.74 11.70
CA ASP A 5 14.32 -13.84 10.68
C ASP A 5 13.61 -12.50 10.48
N SER A 6 13.32 -11.77 11.57
CA SER A 6 12.72 -10.43 11.50
C SER A 6 13.59 -9.43 10.75
N VAL A 7 14.91 -9.47 10.95
CA VAL A 7 15.87 -8.61 10.23
C VAL A 7 15.90 -8.97 8.75
N ILE A 8 15.89 -10.27 8.40
CA ILE A 8 15.86 -10.72 7.00
C ILE A 8 14.58 -10.24 6.29
N TYR A 9 13.41 -10.37 6.93
CA TYR A 9 12.15 -9.86 6.38
C TYR A 9 12.20 -8.34 6.17
N LEU A 10 12.70 -7.59 7.16
CA LEU A 10 12.79 -6.13 7.09
C LEU A 10 13.72 -5.67 5.96
N ILE A 11 14.92 -6.25 5.88
CA ILE A 11 15.88 -5.95 4.80
C ILE A 11 15.25 -6.28 3.45
N GLY A 12 14.63 -7.45 3.32
CA GLY A 12 13.96 -7.86 2.08
C GLY A 12 12.86 -6.91 1.65
N GLU A 13 12.03 -6.44 2.58
CA GLU A 13 10.97 -5.46 2.31
C GLU A 13 11.54 -4.11 1.88
N ILE A 14 12.59 -3.62 2.55
CA ILE A 14 13.25 -2.37 2.18
C ILE A 14 13.89 -2.47 0.79
N VAL A 15 14.69 -3.51 0.55
CA VAL A 15 15.38 -3.70 -0.73
C VAL A 15 14.37 -3.83 -1.87
N ALA A 16 13.29 -4.60 -1.69
CA ALA A 16 12.25 -4.73 -2.72
C ALA A 16 11.56 -3.40 -3.04
N LYS A 17 11.44 -2.48 -2.08
CA LYS A 17 10.85 -1.14 -2.30
C LYS A 17 11.84 -0.15 -2.93
N ILE A 18 13.14 -0.37 -2.79
CA ILE A 18 14.17 0.47 -3.41
C ILE A 18 14.09 0.42 -4.94
N PHE A 19 13.88 -0.76 -5.54
CA PHE A 19 13.84 -0.89 -7.01
C PHE A 19 12.76 -0.03 -7.67
N PRO A 20 11.48 -0.08 -7.28
CA PRO A 20 10.47 0.83 -7.82
C PRO A 20 10.78 2.30 -7.57
N PHE A 21 11.42 2.64 -6.44
CA PHE A 21 11.79 4.02 -6.13
C PHE A 21 12.92 4.52 -7.03
N LEU A 22 13.97 3.72 -7.23
CA LEU A 22 15.06 4.05 -8.16
C LEU A 22 14.59 4.15 -9.62
N LEU A 23 13.48 3.49 -9.94
CA LEU A 23 12.87 3.57 -11.27
C LEU A 23 12.15 4.91 -11.52
N LEU A 24 11.82 5.70 -10.47
CA LEU A 24 11.05 6.95 -10.62
C LEU A 24 11.74 7.97 -11.54
N PRO A 25 13.06 8.29 -11.40
CA PRO A 25 13.72 9.23 -12.30
C PRO A 25 13.74 8.76 -13.76
N TYR A 26 13.82 7.46 -13.98
CA TYR A 26 13.73 6.88 -15.31
C TYR A 26 12.31 7.03 -15.88
N LEU A 27 11.29 6.64 -15.10
CA LEU A 27 9.89 6.75 -15.52
C LEU A 27 9.47 8.20 -15.77
N SER A 28 9.90 9.13 -14.93
CA SER A 28 9.56 10.55 -15.09
C SER A 28 10.08 11.11 -16.41
N ARG A 29 11.31 10.77 -16.77
CA ARG A 29 11.92 11.22 -18.03
C ARG A 29 11.37 10.51 -19.27
N LYS A 30 11.07 9.20 -19.15
CA LYS A 30 10.60 8.39 -20.30
C LYS A 30 9.14 8.63 -20.62
N LEU A 31 8.29 8.77 -19.60
CA LEU A 31 6.83 9.00 -19.74
C LEU A 31 6.47 10.48 -19.86
N GLY A 32 7.33 11.37 -19.35
CA GLY A 32 6.98 12.76 -19.15
C GLY A 32 5.91 12.96 -18.07
N VAL A 33 5.52 14.20 -17.84
CA VAL A 33 4.56 14.55 -16.77
C VAL A 33 3.16 14.02 -17.07
N ASN A 34 2.69 14.07 -18.31
CA ASN A 34 1.37 13.57 -18.73
C ASN A 34 1.29 12.05 -18.57
N GLY A 35 2.24 11.30 -19.17
CA GLY A 35 2.26 9.85 -19.05
C GLY A 35 2.46 9.37 -17.60
N PHE A 36 3.14 10.15 -16.75
CA PHE A 36 3.23 9.83 -15.32
C PHE A 36 1.90 10.06 -14.59
N GLY A 37 1.13 11.09 -14.98
CA GLY A 37 -0.23 11.33 -14.50
C GLY A 37 -1.16 10.18 -14.85
N GLU A 38 -1.17 9.78 -16.13
CA GLU A 38 -1.92 8.63 -16.63
C GLU A 38 -1.52 7.33 -15.90
N LEU A 39 -0.23 7.07 -15.76
CA LEU A 39 0.31 5.94 -14.99
C LEU A 39 -0.23 5.94 -13.56
N SER A 40 -0.24 7.09 -12.89
CA SER A 40 -0.73 7.23 -11.50
C SER A 40 -2.23 6.96 -11.38
N TYR A 41 -3.02 7.42 -12.36
CA TYR A 41 -4.45 7.13 -12.44
C TYR A 41 -4.71 5.62 -12.53
N TYR A 42 -4.06 4.94 -13.48
CA TYR A 42 -4.22 3.49 -13.64
C TYR A 42 -3.65 2.68 -12.48
N GLN A 43 -2.57 3.16 -11.83
CA GLN A 43 -2.10 2.55 -10.57
C GLN A 43 -3.12 2.65 -9.45
N THR A 44 -3.89 3.72 -9.41
CA THR A 44 -4.99 3.89 -8.46
C THR A 44 -6.11 2.87 -8.74
N ILE A 45 -6.51 2.73 -10.00
CA ILE A 45 -7.48 1.69 -10.43
C ILE A 45 -6.96 0.29 -10.08
N LEU A 46 -5.67 0.01 -10.38
CA LEU A 46 -5.03 -1.25 -10.03
C LEU A 46 -5.12 -1.56 -8.53
N SER A 47 -4.85 -0.55 -7.68
CA SER A 47 -4.94 -0.72 -6.23
C SER A 47 -6.36 -1.10 -5.76
N LEU A 48 -7.38 -0.51 -6.36
CA LEU A 48 -8.78 -0.85 -6.09
C LEU A 48 -9.10 -2.28 -6.58
N LEU A 49 -8.68 -2.64 -7.78
CA LEU A 49 -8.88 -3.98 -8.34
C LEU A 49 -8.19 -5.05 -7.49
N ILE A 50 -6.99 -4.78 -6.98
CA ILE A 50 -6.29 -5.69 -6.05
C ILE A 50 -7.14 -5.91 -4.79
N ILE A 51 -7.74 -4.89 -4.19
CA ILE A 51 -8.60 -5.03 -3.01
C ILE A 51 -9.79 -5.94 -3.33
N ILE A 52 -10.45 -5.73 -4.47
CA ILE A 52 -11.63 -6.50 -4.88
C ILE A 52 -11.26 -7.95 -5.21
N ILE A 53 -10.19 -8.17 -5.98
CA ILE A 53 -9.78 -9.50 -6.45
C ILE A 53 -9.08 -10.32 -5.36
N SER A 54 -8.26 -9.68 -4.51
CA SER A 54 -7.60 -10.39 -3.41
C SER A 54 -8.55 -10.71 -2.26
N PHE A 55 -9.49 -9.82 -2.01
CA PHE A 55 -10.48 -9.93 -0.93
C PHE A 55 -9.84 -10.32 0.42
N SER A 56 -8.64 -9.80 0.70
CA SER A 56 -7.83 -10.10 1.89
C SER A 56 -7.49 -11.59 2.05
N GLN A 57 -7.24 -12.30 0.96
CA GLN A 57 -6.95 -13.74 0.96
C GLN A 57 -5.71 -14.06 1.83
N GLU A 58 -4.67 -13.22 1.81
CA GLU A 58 -3.49 -13.36 2.63
C GLU A 58 -3.81 -13.39 4.13
N GLY A 59 -4.76 -12.54 4.57
CA GLY A 59 -5.25 -12.52 5.96
C GLY A 59 -6.00 -13.79 6.34
N ALA A 60 -6.88 -14.26 5.46
CA ALA A 60 -7.64 -15.50 5.65
C ALA A 60 -6.71 -16.71 5.76
N VAL A 61 -5.70 -16.81 4.89
CA VAL A 61 -4.70 -17.87 4.89
C VAL A 61 -3.84 -17.82 6.16
N THR A 62 -3.37 -16.63 6.56
CA THR A 62 -2.58 -16.45 7.80
C THR A 62 -3.38 -16.92 9.02
N ARG A 63 -4.61 -16.44 9.18
CA ARG A 63 -5.45 -16.83 10.31
C ARG A 63 -5.71 -18.33 10.31
N TYR A 64 -6.06 -18.91 9.16
CA TYR A 64 -6.32 -20.34 9.04
C TYR A 64 -5.09 -21.16 9.45
N PHE A 65 -3.88 -20.76 8.99
CA PHE A 65 -2.64 -21.45 9.29
C PHE A 65 -2.35 -21.52 10.79
N TYR A 66 -2.51 -20.40 11.51
CA TYR A 66 -2.21 -20.35 12.94
C TYR A 66 -3.33 -20.90 13.83
N PHE A 67 -4.59 -20.80 13.41
CA PHE A 67 -5.73 -21.20 14.21
C PHE A 67 -6.16 -22.65 13.99
N TYR A 68 -6.20 -23.09 12.71
CA TYR A 68 -6.65 -24.43 12.35
C TYR A 68 -5.50 -25.36 11.91
N GLY A 69 -4.29 -24.82 11.75
CA GLY A 69 -3.09 -25.58 11.38
C GLY A 69 -2.89 -25.76 9.88
N LYS A 70 -1.83 -26.50 9.54
CA LYS A 70 -1.34 -26.62 8.15
C LYS A 70 -2.11 -27.61 7.29
N ARG A 71 -2.87 -28.53 7.91
CA ARG A 71 -3.36 -29.77 7.26
C ARG A 71 -4.29 -29.52 6.05
N SER A 72 -5.11 -28.47 6.11
CA SER A 72 -6.08 -28.15 5.06
C SER A 72 -5.93 -26.73 4.50
N ILE A 73 -4.72 -26.16 4.60
CA ILE A 73 -4.46 -24.80 4.12
C ILE A 73 -4.69 -24.66 2.61
N ASN A 74 -4.43 -25.73 1.84
CA ASN A 74 -4.68 -25.79 0.41
C ASN A 74 -6.16 -25.54 0.07
N LEU A 75 -7.09 -25.90 0.95
CA LEU A 75 -8.50 -25.64 0.77
C LEU A 75 -8.78 -24.13 0.69
N ILE A 76 -8.27 -23.37 1.66
CA ILE A 76 -8.48 -21.91 1.69
C ILE A 76 -7.72 -21.23 0.55
N LEU A 77 -6.50 -21.72 0.25
CA LEU A 77 -5.71 -21.23 -0.87
C LEU A 77 -6.44 -21.36 -2.20
N PHE A 78 -6.96 -22.57 -2.52
CA PHE A 78 -7.65 -22.80 -3.77
C PHE A 78 -9.03 -22.13 -3.81
N SER A 79 -9.74 -22.01 -2.68
CA SER A 79 -10.99 -21.25 -2.61
C SER A 79 -10.78 -19.77 -2.95
N GLY A 80 -9.71 -19.15 -2.43
CA GLY A 80 -9.35 -17.77 -2.77
C GLY A 80 -8.88 -17.60 -4.22
N TYR A 81 -8.11 -18.57 -4.75
CA TYR A 81 -7.71 -18.55 -6.15
C TYR A 81 -8.90 -18.70 -7.09
N ALA A 82 -9.86 -19.58 -6.76
CA ALA A 82 -11.10 -19.73 -7.52
C ALA A 82 -11.91 -18.43 -7.52
N TYR A 83 -12.04 -17.76 -6.38
CA TYR A 83 -12.68 -16.46 -6.28
C TYR A 83 -11.99 -15.40 -7.16
N ALA A 84 -10.68 -15.27 -7.06
CA ALA A 84 -9.91 -14.29 -7.83
C ALA A 84 -10.01 -14.54 -9.33
N LEU A 85 -10.00 -15.81 -9.76
CA LEU A 85 -10.21 -16.18 -11.16
C LEU A 85 -11.65 -15.89 -11.62
N LEU A 86 -12.67 -16.17 -10.80
CA LEU A 86 -14.05 -15.91 -11.14
C LEU A 86 -14.29 -14.40 -11.32
N ILE A 87 -13.92 -13.58 -10.33
CA ILE A 87 -14.09 -12.12 -10.40
C ILE A 87 -13.23 -11.53 -11.53
N GLY A 88 -11.99 -12.01 -11.66
CA GLY A 88 -11.11 -11.59 -12.75
C GLY A 88 -11.64 -11.95 -14.13
N SER A 89 -12.21 -13.14 -14.32
CA SER A 89 -12.81 -13.55 -15.59
C SER A 89 -14.03 -12.70 -15.96
N VAL A 90 -14.88 -12.36 -14.98
CA VAL A 90 -16.00 -11.43 -15.19
C VAL A 90 -15.48 -10.05 -15.61
N GLY A 91 -14.43 -9.57 -14.95
CA GLY A 91 -13.80 -8.30 -15.32
C GLY A 91 -13.17 -8.32 -16.72
N LEU A 92 -12.50 -9.42 -17.10
CA LEU A 92 -11.91 -9.57 -18.43
C LEU A 92 -12.99 -9.63 -19.54
N LEU A 93 -14.13 -10.29 -19.28
CA LEU A 93 -15.27 -10.27 -20.18
C LEU A 93 -15.79 -8.84 -20.38
N PHE A 94 -15.88 -8.06 -19.31
CA PHE A 94 -16.26 -6.65 -19.40
C PHE A 94 -15.24 -5.86 -20.25
N CYS A 95 -13.93 -6.04 -20.04
CA CYS A 95 -12.90 -5.40 -20.86
C CYS A 95 -12.97 -5.76 -22.33
N TYR A 96 -13.35 -7.00 -22.65
CA TYR A 96 -13.55 -7.44 -24.03
C TYR A 96 -14.69 -6.66 -24.70
N PHE A 97 -15.81 -6.46 -24.03
CA PHE A 97 -16.95 -5.68 -24.57
C PHE A 97 -16.62 -4.19 -24.72
N PHE A 98 -15.79 -3.61 -23.84
CA PHE A 98 -15.41 -2.20 -23.87
C PHE A 98 -14.09 -1.93 -24.62
N HIS A 99 -13.48 -2.95 -25.20
CA HIS A 99 -12.22 -2.87 -25.97
C HIS A 99 -11.08 -2.15 -25.22
N SER A 100 -10.98 -2.31 -23.89
CA SER A 100 -9.95 -1.65 -23.07
C SER A 100 -8.81 -2.61 -22.74
N GLU A 101 -7.70 -2.50 -23.48
CA GLU A 101 -6.49 -3.30 -23.25
C GLU A 101 -5.84 -3.00 -21.89
N ILE A 102 -5.73 -1.73 -21.51
CA ILE A 102 -5.13 -1.34 -20.24
C ILE A 102 -5.88 -1.95 -19.05
N LEU A 103 -7.22 -1.87 -19.03
CA LEU A 103 -8.01 -2.48 -17.97
C LEU A 103 -7.82 -4.01 -17.91
N ALA A 104 -7.67 -4.67 -19.04
CA ALA A 104 -7.36 -6.09 -19.09
C ALA A 104 -6.00 -6.39 -18.42
N TYR A 105 -4.95 -5.61 -18.72
CA TYR A 105 -3.67 -5.75 -18.02
C TYR A 105 -3.81 -5.52 -16.51
N LEU A 106 -4.56 -4.52 -16.06
CA LEU A 106 -4.77 -4.25 -14.64
C LEU A 106 -5.44 -5.42 -13.92
N ILE A 107 -6.45 -6.05 -14.54
CA ILE A 107 -7.11 -7.22 -13.97
C ILE A 107 -6.16 -8.42 -13.92
N LEU A 108 -5.41 -8.68 -14.97
CA LEU A 108 -4.42 -9.76 -15.01
C LEU A 108 -3.33 -9.55 -13.94
N ILE A 109 -2.80 -8.33 -13.82
CA ILE A 109 -1.86 -7.97 -12.75
C ILE A 109 -2.48 -8.28 -11.38
N SER A 110 -3.71 -7.84 -11.15
CA SER A 110 -4.39 -8.02 -9.86
C SER A 110 -4.56 -9.49 -9.50
N ILE A 111 -4.87 -10.37 -10.46
CA ILE A 111 -4.97 -11.82 -10.26
C ILE A 111 -3.60 -12.39 -9.85
N PHE A 112 -2.57 -12.17 -10.67
CA PHE A 112 -1.25 -12.79 -10.44
C PHE A 112 -0.52 -12.18 -9.25
N GLN A 113 -0.71 -10.89 -8.98
CA GLN A 113 -0.19 -10.24 -7.78
C GLN A 113 -0.86 -10.80 -6.51
N THR A 114 -2.18 -11.04 -6.54
CA THR A 114 -2.90 -11.71 -5.45
C THR A 114 -2.34 -13.11 -5.21
N PHE A 115 -2.16 -13.89 -6.26
CA PHE A 115 -1.60 -15.24 -6.15
C PHE A 115 -0.18 -15.22 -5.57
N LEU A 116 0.66 -14.30 -6.02
CA LEU A 116 2.02 -14.13 -5.52
C LEU A 116 2.04 -13.71 -4.04
N THR A 117 1.20 -12.76 -3.67
CA THR A 117 1.09 -12.28 -2.27
C THR A 117 0.66 -13.41 -1.32
N VAL A 118 -0.25 -14.27 -1.75
CA VAL A 118 -0.67 -15.45 -0.98
C VAL A 118 0.48 -16.46 -0.83
N GLN A 119 1.26 -16.69 -1.86
CA GLN A 119 2.45 -17.57 -1.76
C GLN A 119 3.51 -17.00 -0.82
N LEU A 120 3.74 -15.69 -0.87
CA LEU A 120 4.60 -14.99 0.09
C LEU A 120 4.10 -15.15 1.52
N CYS A 121 2.80 -14.98 1.74
CA CYS A 121 2.16 -15.18 3.03
C CYS A 121 2.37 -16.60 3.57
N ILE A 122 2.26 -17.63 2.74
CA ILE A 122 2.54 -19.03 3.13
C ILE A 122 4.01 -19.20 3.55
N LYS A 123 4.96 -18.67 2.78
CA LYS A 123 6.39 -18.72 3.15
C LYS A 123 6.66 -18.01 4.47
N GLN A 124 5.98 -16.88 4.73
CA GLN A 124 6.05 -16.15 6.00
C GLN A 124 5.47 -16.97 7.16
N CYS A 125 4.29 -17.58 7.00
CA CYS A 125 3.69 -18.48 7.99
C CYS A 125 4.58 -19.68 8.30
N GLN A 126 5.30 -20.20 7.30
CA GLN A 126 6.27 -21.29 7.44
C GLN A 126 7.60 -20.84 8.05
N LYS A 127 7.77 -19.53 8.33
CA LYS A 127 9.03 -18.92 8.81
C LYS A 127 10.22 -19.14 7.86
N LYS A 128 9.97 -19.22 6.55
CA LYS A 128 10.99 -19.34 5.50
C LYS A 128 11.42 -17.93 5.04
N ALA A 129 12.08 -17.16 5.94
CA ALA A 129 12.44 -15.77 5.72
C ALA A 129 13.27 -15.54 4.44
N ILE A 130 14.29 -16.38 4.20
CA ILE A 130 15.15 -16.26 3.02
C ILE A 130 14.34 -16.47 1.73
N SER A 131 13.49 -17.50 1.67
CA SER A 131 12.66 -17.75 0.48
C SER A 131 11.68 -16.62 0.22
N TYR A 132 11.06 -16.06 1.27
CA TYR A 132 10.20 -14.89 1.19
C TYR A 132 10.94 -13.69 0.59
N THR A 133 12.10 -13.38 1.14
CA THR A 133 12.93 -12.24 0.71
C THR A 133 13.42 -12.40 -0.72
N LEU A 134 13.87 -13.60 -1.12
CA LEU A 134 14.30 -13.86 -2.49
C LEU A 134 13.16 -13.70 -3.51
N ILE A 135 11.95 -14.15 -3.18
CA ILE A 135 10.77 -13.97 -4.04
C ILE A 135 10.44 -12.48 -4.17
N GLN A 136 10.45 -11.73 -3.07
CA GLN A 136 10.14 -10.30 -3.08
C GLN A 136 11.15 -9.50 -3.90
N ILE A 137 12.44 -9.69 -3.65
CA ILE A 137 13.52 -9.00 -4.37
C ILE A 137 13.51 -9.43 -5.84
N GLY A 138 13.37 -10.72 -6.12
CA GLY A 138 13.31 -11.25 -7.48
C GLY A 138 12.13 -10.69 -8.27
N SER A 139 10.95 -10.56 -7.65
CA SER A 139 9.78 -9.91 -8.25
C SER A 139 10.04 -8.44 -8.57
N ALA A 140 10.58 -7.68 -7.61
CA ALA A 140 10.87 -6.26 -7.80
C ALA A 140 11.93 -6.03 -8.88
N LEU A 141 13.00 -6.83 -8.88
CA LEU A 141 14.07 -6.77 -9.89
C LEU A 141 13.52 -7.12 -11.28
N LEU A 142 12.81 -8.24 -11.42
CA LEU A 142 12.28 -8.69 -12.71
C LEU A 142 11.30 -7.69 -13.30
N THR A 143 10.36 -7.18 -12.50
CA THR A 143 9.39 -6.17 -12.97
C THR A 143 10.08 -4.86 -13.36
N THR A 144 11.15 -4.47 -12.66
CA THR A 144 11.96 -3.30 -13.00
C THR A 144 12.69 -3.51 -14.33
N LEU A 145 13.38 -4.64 -14.49
CA LEU A 145 14.10 -4.97 -15.73
C LEU A 145 13.17 -5.07 -16.93
N LEU A 146 12.04 -5.77 -16.81
CA LEU A 146 11.04 -5.86 -17.87
C LEU A 146 10.46 -4.48 -18.22
N THR A 147 10.28 -3.60 -17.22
CA THR A 147 9.82 -2.23 -17.48
C THR A 147 10.81 -1.46 -18.34
N VAL A 148 12.08 -1.43 -17.94
CA VAL A 148 13.11 -0.74 -18.71
C VAL A 148 13.19 -1.32 -20.12
N LEU A 149 13.22 -2.65 -20.23
CA LEU A 149 13.29 -3.33 -21.53
C LEU A 149 12.11 -2.95 -22.42
N PHE A 150 10.88 -3.06 -21.95
CA PHE A 150 9.71 -2.73 -22.80
C PHE A 150 9.62 -1.24 -23.14
N LEU A 151 9.99 -0.36 -22.23
CA LEU A 151 9.95 1.08 -22.49
C LEU A 151 11.07 1.52 -23.44
N GLU A 152 12.24 0.88 -23.45
CA GLU A 152 13.30 1.20 -24.41
C GLU A 152 12.97 0.73 -25.84
N PHE A 153 12.35 -0.44 -25.97
CA PHE A 153 11.99 -0.99 -27.28
C PHE A 153 10.62 -0.52 -27.81
N SER A 154 9.91 0.37 -27.07
CA SER A 154 8.60 0.87 -27.47
C SER A 154 8.64 2.37 -27.71
N HIS A 155 7.93 2.82 -28.76
CA HIS A 155 7.79 4.22 -29.12
C HIS A 155 6.37 4.76 -28.92
N SER A 156 5.41 3.89 -28.67
CA SER A 156 3.99 4.24 -28.43
C SER A 156 3.43 3.45 -27.27
N ASP A 157 2.38 3.96 -26.66
CA ASP A 157 1.67 3.34 -25.52
C ASP A 157 2.62 2.92 -24.38
N LEU A 158 3.47 3.85 -23.94
CA LEU A 158 4.46 3.57 -22.90
C LEU A 158 3.82 3.16 -21.57
N VAL A 159 2.65 3.73 -21.24
CA VAL A 159 1.92 3.40 -20.02
C VAL A 159 1.38 1.96 -20.06
N GLY A 160 0.75 1.57 -21.17
CA GLY A 160 0.31 0.18 -21.38
C GLY A 160 1.48 -0.82 -21.33
N LYS A 161 2.64 -0.47 -21.96
CA LYS A 161 3.84 -1.31 -21.89
C LYS A 161 4.40 -1.47 -20.47
N ARG A 162 4.29 -0.42 -19.64
CA ARG A 162 4.63 -0.51 -18.22
C ARG A 162 3.73 -1.52 -17.50
N PHE A 163 2.41 -1.50 -17.74
CA PHE A 163 1.49 -2.47 -17.14
C PHE A 163 1.70 -3.89 -17.69
N LEU A 164 2.00 -4.03 -18.98
CA LEU A 164 2.40 -5.33 -19.55
C LEU A 164 3.65 -5.91 -18.85
N ALA A 165 4.66 -5.09 -18.58
CA ALA A 165 5.86 -5.49 -17.85
C ALA A 165 5.53 -5.98 -16.43
N LEU A 166 4.65 -5.27 -15.72
CA LEU A 166 4.18 -5.67 -14.38
C LEU A 166 3.42 -7.00 -14.42
N PHE A 167 2.54 -7.18 -15.41
CA PHE A 167 1.81 -8.43 -15.60
C PHE A 167 2.75 -9.61 -15.82
N LEU A 168 3.66 -9.50 -16.79
CA LEU A 168 4.58 -10.59 -17.12
C LEU A 168 5.54 -10.89 -15.96
N GLY A 169 6.03 -9.86 -15.27
CA GLY A 169 6.88 -10.05 -14.09
C GLY A 169 6.18 -10.82 -12.97
N ASN A 170 4.94 -10.43 -12.64
CA ASN A 170 4.15 -11.13 -11.63
C ASN A 170 3.79 -12.56 -12.06
N LEU A 171 3.43 -12.76 -13.34
CA LEU A 171 3.12 -14.08 -13.90
C LEU A 171 4.33 -15.02 -13.81
N ILE A 172 5.50 -14.60 -14.30
CA ILE A 172 6.72 -15.42 -14.30
C ILE A 172 7.10 -15.83 -12.88
N ILE A 173 7.16 -14.86 -11.97
CA ILE A 173 7.52 -15.16 -10.56
C ILE A 173 6.47 -16.05 -9.91
N PHE A 174 5.18 -15.82 -10.16
CA PHE A 174 4.13 -16.69 -9.63
C PHE A 174 4.29 -18.13 -10.11
N ILE A 175 4.53 -18.36 -11.41
CA ILE A 175 4.73 -19.71 -11.98
C ILE A 175 5.90 -20.40 -11.29
N LEU A 176 7.04 -19.73 -11.13
CA LEU A 176 8.24 -20.29 -10.48
C LEU A 176 7.97 -20.66 -9.01
N VAL A 177 7.31 -19.76 -8.27
CA VAL A 177 7.00 -19.96 -6.85
C VAL A 177 5.93 -21.05 -6.66
N TYR A 178 4.92 -21.05 -7.50
CA TYR A 178 3.85 -22.04 -7.47
C TYR A 178 4.35 -23.45 -7.80
N PHE A 179 5.23 -23.57 -8.77
CA PHE A 179 5.88 -24.84 -9.10
C PHE A 179 6.75 -25.36 -7.94
N SER A 180 7.51 -24.47 -7.28
CA SER A 180 8.24 -24.82 -6.05
C SER A 180 7.31 -25.27 -4.93
N TYR A 181 6.18 -24.56 -4.74
CA TYR A 181 5.18 -24.93 -3.74
C TYR A 181 4.59 -26.32 -3.99
N PHE A 182 4.27 -26.63 -5.25
CA PHE A 182 3.72 -27.93 -5.65
C PHE A 182 4.66 -29.11 -5.39
N ARG A 183 5.96 -28.90 -5.59
CA ARG A 183 6.96 -29.92 -5.30
C ARG A 183 7.08 -30.24 -3.80
N GLU A 184 6.86 -29.23 -2.96
CA GLU A 184 6.95 -29.37 -1.50
C GLU A 184 5.68 -29.98 -0.88
N HIS A 185 4.52 -29.89 -1.54
CA HIS A 185 3.24 -30.24 -0.93
C HIS A 185 2.47 -31.26 -1.80
N ARG A 186 2.19 -32.43 -1.24
CA ARG A 186 1.31 -33.42 -1.91
C ARG A 186 -0.11 -32.86 -2.05
N ARG A 187 -0.73 -33.08 -3.21
CA ARG A 187 -2.14 -32.77 -3.44
C ARG A 187 -3.01 -33.60 -2.50
N LYS A 188 -3.77 -32.91 -1.67
CA LYS A 188 -4.88 -33.52 -0.96
C LYS A 188 -6.15 -33.23 -1.78
N SER A 189 -6.87 -34.29 -2.12
CA SER A 189 -8.20 -34.13 -2.75
C SER A 189 -9.20 -33.73 -1.69
N PHE A 190 -10.02 -32.75 -1.99
CA PHE A 190 -11.14 -32.29 -1.16
C PHE A 190 -12.44 -32.52 -1.93
N ASN A 191 -13.50 -32.81 -1.20
CA ASN A 191 -14.83 -32.92 -1.81
C ASN A 191 -15.50 -31.54 -1.97
N ILE A 192 -16.58 -31.47 -2.74
CA ILE A 192 -17.29 -30.22 -3.04
C ILE A 192 -17.79 -29.54 -1.75
N ALA A 193 -18.28 -30.30 -0.77
CA ALA A 193 -18.75 -29.75 0.51
C ALA A 193 -17.63 -29.11 1.33
N GLU A 194 -16.40 -29.66 1.26
CA GLU A 194 -15.21 -29.05 1.89
C GLU A 194 -14.86 -27.75 1.20
N TYR A 195 -14.88 -27.69 -0.15
CA TYR A 195 -14.65 -26.45 -0.90
C TYR A 195 -15.67 -25.37 -0.57
N GLN A 196 -16.96 -25.71 -0.45
CA GLN A 196 -18.01 -24.77 -0.04
C GLN A 196 -17.72 -24.20 1.35
N LYS A 197 -17.33 -25.05 2.32
CA LYS A 197 -16.94 -24.57 3.68
C LYS A 197 -15.71 -23.68 3.64
N GLY A 198 -14.70 -24.03 2.84
CA GLY A 198 -13.51 -23.21 2.64
C GLY A 198 -13.82 -21.85 2.04
N PHE A 199 -14.69 -21.82 1.05
CA PHE A 199 -15.14 -20.61 0.37
C PHE A 199 -15.95 -19.70 1.30
N LEU A 200 -16.88 -20.25 2.09
CA LEU A 200 -17.65 -19.50 3.09
C LEU A 200 -16.76 -18.93 4.18
N TYR A 201 -15.76 -19.70 4.65
CA TYR A 201 -14.76 -19.19 5.59
C TYR A 201 -13.99 -18.02 5.00
N PHE A 202 -13.52 -18.16 3.75
CA PHE A 202 -12.79 -17.12 3.04
C PHE A 202 -13.63 -15.83 2.89
N LEU A 203 -14.88 -15.93 2.45
CA LEU A 203 -15.79 -14.78 2.30
C LEU A 203 -16.08 -14.14 3.68
N GLY A 204 -16.45 -14.94 4.67
CA GLY A 204 -16.80 -14.43 6.01
C GLY A 204 -15.64 -13.68 6.68
N PHE A 205 -14.38 -14.08 6.39
CA PHE A 205 -13.19 -13.38 6.87
C PHE A 205 -12.86 -12.16 6.01
N GLY A 206 -12.99 -12.27 4.68
CA GLY A 206 -12.60 -11.25 3.72
C GLY A 206 -13.49 -10.00 3.75
N ILE A 207 -14.83 -10.15 3.93
CA ILE A 207 -15.79 -9.05 3.88
C ILE A 207 -15.41 -7.89 4.84
N PRO A 208 -15.20 -8.10 6.15
CA PRO A 208 -14.85 -7.01 7.06
C PRO A 208 -13.51 -6.34 6.72
N LEU A 209 -12.53 -7.13 6.28
CA LEU A 209 -11.21 -6.63 5.92
C LEU A 209 -11.22 -5.86 4.59
N ALA A 210 -12.01 -6.28 3.62
CA ALA A 210 -12.17 -5.56 2.36
C ALA A 210 -12.74 -4.15 2.61
N PHE A 211 -13.74 -3.99 3.47
CA PHE A 211 -14.22 -2.66 3.87
C PHE A 211 -13.14 -1.82 4.53
N HIS A 212 -12.30 -2.41 5.38
CA HIS A 212 -11.17 -1.70 5.97
C HIS A 212 -10.15 -1.25 4.90
N GLN A 213 -9.79 -2.13 3.97
CA GLN A 213 -8.87 -1.81 2.88
C GLN A 213 -9.44 -0.73 1.94
N ILE A 214 -10.74 -0.76 1.64
CA ILE A 214 -11.43 0.30 0.87
C ILE A 214 -11.35 1.65 1.60
N SER A 215 -11.56 1.68 2.92
CA SER A 215 -11.40 2.91 3.71
C SER A 215 -9.97 3.47 3.65
N MET A 216 -8.96 2.60 3.66
CA MET A 216 -7.57 3.02 3.52
C MET A 216 -7.26 3.51 2.10
N PHE A 217 -7.82 2.86 1.09
CA PHE A 217 -7.71 3.29 -0.31
C PHE A 217 -8.32 4.68 -0.52
N ILE A 218 -9.51 4.93 0.01
CA ILE A 218 -10.19 6.24 -0.08
C ILE A 218 -9.27 7.36 0.42
N LYS A 219 -8.67 7.20 1.61
CA LYS A 219 -7.79 8.22 2.20
C LYS A 219 -6.44 8.36 1.50
N GLY A 220 -5.98 7.33 0.84
CA GLY A 220 -4.62 7.29 0.32
C GLY A 220 -4.48 7.51 -1.18
N GLN A 221 -5.55 7.30 -1.95
CA GLN A 221 -5.41 7.25 -3.42
C GLN A 221 -6.63 7.78 -4.20
N LEU A 222 -7.80 7.95 -3.58
CA LEU A 222 -9.03 8.31 -4.29
C LEU A 222 -8.94 9.70 -4.93
N ASP A 223 -8.19 10.61 -4.35
CA ASP A 223 -7.89 11.96 -4.88
C ASP A 223 -7.40 11.94 -6.33
N ARG A 224 -6.55 10.97 -6.70
CA ARG A 224 -6.01 10.85 -8.05
C ARG A 224 -7.09 10.57 -9.09
N VAL A 225 -8.12 9.81 -8.74
CA VAL A 225 -9.26 9.55 -9.63
C VAL A 225 -10.04 10.85 -9.88
N PHE A 226 -10.27 11.63 -8.83
CA PHE A 226 -10.97 12.92 -8.97
C PHE A 226 -10.14 13.93 -9.74
N ILE A 227 -8.83 14.02 -9.48
CA ILE A 227 -7.94 14.95 -10.20
C ILE A 227 -7.89 14.59 -11.69
N TYR A 228 -7.74 13.31 -12.04
CA TYR A 228 -7.71 12.87 -13.44
C TYR A 228 -8.98 13.25 -14.21
N ASN A 229 -10.15 13.16 -13.57
CA ASN A 229 -11.43 13.46 -14.22
C ASN A 229 -11.75 14.98 -14.29
N LYS A 230 -11.15 15.81 -13.43
CA LYS A 230 -11.50 17.23 -13.31
C LYS A 230 -10.41 18.16 -13.84
N PHE A 231 -9.17 17.74 -13.81
CA PHE A 231 -8.01 18.52 -14.17
C PHE A 231 -7.23 17.85 -15.30
N THR A 232 -6.01 18.30 -15.58
CA THR A 232 -5.16 17.75 -16.62
C THR A 232 -4.31 16.57 -16.13
N GLU A 233 -3.88 15.73 -17.06
CA GLU A 233 -2.94 14.65 -16.78
C GLU A 233 -1.60 15.18 -16.24
N SER A 234 -1.18 16.36 -16.72
CA SER A 234 0.04 17.02 -16.26
C SER A 234 -0.06 17.42 -14.78
N GLU A 235 -1.18 18.01 -14.37
CA GLU A 235 -1.42 18.40 -12.97
C GLU A 235 -1.44 17.16 -12.07
N LEU A 236 -2.08 16.07 -12.51
CA LEU A 236 -2.03 14.80 -11.80
C LEU A 236 -0.61 14.24 -11.74
N GLY A 237 0.19 14.40 -12.81
CA GLY A 237 1.57 13.95 -12.87
C GLY A 237 2.45 14.61 -11.81
N LEU A 238 2.37 15.94 -11.67
CA LEU A 238 3.08 16.72 -10.66
C LEU A 238 2.65 16.33 -9.24
N TYR A 239 1.34 16.27 -9.02
CA TYR A 239 0.72 15.88 -7.75
C TYR A 239 1.15 14.46 -7.31
N ALA A 240 1.03 13.49 -8.23
CA ALA A 240 1.32 12.10 -7.96
C ALA A 240 2.82 11.86 -7.73
N MET A 241 3.69 12.55 -8.46
CA MET A 241 5.14 12.48 -8.23
C MET A 241 5.50 13.00 -6.85
N GLY A 242 4.92 14.14 -6.43
CA GLY A 242 5.10 14.68 -5.09
C GLY A 242 4.67 13.69 -4.00
N ALA A 243 3.51 13.08 -4.15
CA ALA A 243 3.01 12.07 -3.25
C ALA A 243 3.93 10.82 -3.19
N GLN A 244 4.41 10.37 -4.36
CA GLN A 244 5.28 9.19 -4.46
C GLN A 244 6.63 9.39 -3.78
N ILE A 245 7.23 10.57 -3.88
CA ILE A 245 8.48 10.91 -3.17
C ILE A 245 8.23 10.95 -1.66
N ALA A 246 7.14 11.56 -1.21
CA ALA A 246 6.80 11.61 0.21
C ALA A 246 6.54 10.23 0.85
N LEU A 247 6.15 9.22 0.06
CA LEU A 247 5.99 7.83 0.54
C LEU A 247 7.28 7.24 1.11
N VAL A 248 8.46 7.70 0.69
CA VAL A 248 9.74 7.26 1.29
C VAL A 248 9.76 7.56 2.79
N LEU A 249 9.36 8.77 3.17
CA LEU A 249 9.27 9.16 4.57
C LEU A 249 8.24 8.29 5.33
N ALA A 250 7.10 8.01 4.72
CA ALA A 250 6.08 7.13 5.31
C ALA A 250 6.64 5.72 5.60
N VAL A 251 7.42 5.15 4.66
CA VAL A 251 8.08 3.84 4.85
C VAL A 251 9.06 3.88 6.02
N ILE A 252 9.86 4.94 6.12
CA ILE A 252 10.82 5.12 7.23
C ILE A 252 10.08 5.22 8.57
N ILE A 253 9.04 6.06 8.66
CA ILE A 253 8.23 6.21 9.88
C ILE A 253 7.62 4.87 10.31
N GLN A 254 7.06 4.10 9.36
CA GLN A 254 6.48 2.79 9.64
C GLN A 254 7.53 1.78 10.11
N ALA A 255 8.72 1.79 9.53
CA ALA A 255 9.82 0.92 9.96
C ALA A 255 10.26 1.24 11.40
N ILE A 256 10.43 2.53 11.72
CA ILE A 256 10.75 3.00 13.08
C ILE A 256 9.64 2.60 14.04
N ASN A 257 8.38 2.81 13.68
CA ASN A 257 7.23 2.45 14.51
C ASN A 257 7.20 0.94 14.81
N LYS A 258 7.36 0.09 13.80
CA LYS A 258 7.42 -1.38 13.98
C LYS A 258 8.53 -1.79 14.96
N ALA A 259 9.69 -1.15 14.88
CA ALA A 259 10.80 -1.42 15.78
C ALA A 259 10.55 -0.90 17.22
N ALA A 260 9.86 0.24 17.36
CA ALA A 260 9.60 0.88 18.65
C ALA A 260 8.47 0.24 19.45
N ILE A 261 7.46 -0.36 18.79
CA ILE A 261 6.27 -0.93 19.45
C ILE A 261 6.59 -1.88 20.61
N PRO A 262 7.49 -2.88 20.48
CA PRO A 262 7.77 -3.80 21.59
C PRO A 262 8.31 -3.08 22.83
N TYR A 263 9.22 -2.15 22.65
CA TYR A 263 9.82 -1.36 23.74
C TYR A 263 8.80 -0.43 24.38
N PHE A 264 7.94 0.20 23.56
CA PHE A 264 6.86 1.05 24.04
C PHE A 264 5.85 0.26 24.89
N TYR A 265 5.44 -0.92 24.44
CA TYR A 265 4.51 -1.79 25.17
C TYR A 265 5.12 -2.34 26.46
N GLU A 266 6.41 -2.71 26.44
CA GLU A 266 7.12 -3.13 27.65
C GLU A 266 7.18 -2.00 28.68
N ALA A 267 7.52 -0.78 28.25
CA ALA A 267 7.59 0.40 29.12
C ALA A 267 6.21 0.76 29.70
N LEU A 268 5.14 0.63 28.93
CA LEU A 268 3.75 0.79 29.44
C LEU A 268 3.40 -0.30 30.46
N LYS A 269 3.73 -1.56 30.20
CA LYS A 269 3.50 -2.68 31.11
C LYS A 269 4.23 -2.49 32.43
N GLN A 270 5.46 -2.01 32.38
CA GLN A 270 6.30 -1.71 33.55
C GLN A 270 5.94 -0.37 34.23
N LYS A 271 4.91 0.35 33.74
CA LYS A 271 4.51 1.69 34.22
C LYS A 271 5.65 2.75 34.17
N LYS A 272 6.67 2.52 33.37
CA LYS A 272 7.75 3.51 33.17
C LYS A 272 7.29 4.69 32.31
N ILE A 273 6.33 4.48 31.42
CA ILE A 273 5.66 5.50 30.63
C ILE A 273 4.24 5.66 31.14
N THR A 274 3.92 6.86 31.61
CA THR A 274 2.58 7.28 32.04
C THR A 274 1.82 7.91 30.87
N LEU A 275 0.50 8.04 30.98
CA LEU A 275 -0.32 8.77 30.02
C LEU A 275 0.20 10.20 29.79
N GLN A 276 0.59 10.88 30.86
CA GLN A 276 1.16 12.23 30.77
C GLN A 276 2.41 12.27 29.89
N LYS A 277 3.30 11.28 30.01
CA LYS A 277 4.47 11.12 29.14
C LYS A 277 4.10 10.85 27.68
N VAL A 278 3.06 10.02 27.44
CA VAL A 278 2.54 9.77 26.09
C VAL A 278 2.04 11.07 25.46
N HIS A 279 1.29 11.87 26.22
CA HIS A 279 0.80 13.18 25.76
C HIS A 279 1.96 14.16 25.49
N GLN A 280 2.96 14.19 26.36
CA GLN A 280 4.16 15.02 26.15
C GLN A 280 4.92 14.62 24.88
N LEU A 281 5.13 13.29 24.65
CA LEU A 281 5.75 12.78 23.43
C LEU A 281 4.93 13.13 22.19
N THR A 282 3.60 13.07 22.28
CA THR A 282 2.71 13.48 21.19
C THR A 282 2.87 14.96 20.86
N LEU A 283 2.85 15.82 21.88
CA LEU A 283 3.04 17.28 21.69
C LEU A 283 4.43 17.61 21.14
N LEU A 284 5.48 16.98 21.67
CA LEU A 284 6.84 17.15 21.14
C LEU A 284 6.95 16.68 19.69
N SER A 285 6.27 15.59 19.32
CA SER A 285 6.29 15.10 17.95
C SER A 285 5.61 16.04 16.94
N LEU A 286 4.72 16.94 17.39
CA LEU A 286 4.16 18.00 16.52
C LEU A 286 5.25 18.98 16.05
N LEU A 287 6.29 19.22 16.86
CA LEU A 287 7.42 20.07 16.48
C LEU A 287 8.28 19.43 15.35
N LEU A 288 8.19 18.12 15.16
CA LEU A 288 8.90 17.42 14.09
C LEU A 288 8.19 17.55 12.73
N ILE A 289 6.90 17.94 12.71
CA ILE A 289 6.09 17.99 11.48
C ILE A 289 6.71 18.88 10.40
N PRO A 290 7.17 20.11 10.68
CA PRO A 290 7.73 20.97 9.66
C PRO A 290 9.14 20.57 9.20
N ILE A 291 9.86 19.73 9.95
CA ILE A 291 11.28 19.48 9.70
C ILE A 291 11.56 18.94 8.28
N PRO A 292 10.95 17.84 7.80
CA PRO A 292 11.23 17.33 6.46
C PRO A 292 10.81 18.33 5.37
N SER A 293 9.74 19.09 5.61
CA SER A 293 9.24 20.09 4.68
C SER A 293 10.16 21.30 4.58
N VAL A 294 10.73 21.74 5.70
CA VAL A 294 11.75 22.83 5.73
C VAL A 294 13.03 22.38 5.04
N ILE A 295 13.47 21.13 5.28
CA ILE A 295 14.62 20.55 4.56
C ILE A 295 14.34 20.54 3.05
N MET A 296 13.17 20.07 2.63
CA MET A 296 12.80 20.03 1.21
C MET A 296 12.67 21.44 0.62
N TRP A 297 12.17 22.39 1.38
CA TRP A 297 12.08 23.80 0.98
C TRP A 297 13.46 24.42 0.73
N ALA A 298 14.47 24.08 1.56
CA ALA A 298 15.85 24.54 1.41
C ALA A 298 16.58 23.94 0.19
N ILE A 299 16.12 22.80 -0.34
CA ILE A 299 16.67 22.19 -1.56
C ILE A 299 16.24 23.04 -2.77
N PRO A 300 17.14 23.51 -3.65
CA PRO A 300 16.78 24.22 -4.87
C PRO A 300 15.86 23.39 -5.78
N GLU A 301 14.95 24.04 -6.49
CA GLU A 301 14.03 23.33 -7.41
C GLU A 301 14.78 22.70 -8.58
N GLU A 302 15.89 23.28 -8.98
CA GLU A 302 16.81 22.78 -10.01
C GLU A 302 17.31 21.37 -9.68
N PHE A 303 17.50 21.05 -8.39
CA PHE A 303 17.88 19.69 -7.98
C PHE A 303 16.74 18.68 -8.22
N VAL A 304 15.50 19.07 -7.93
CA VAL A 304 14.32 18.23 -8.20
C VAL A 304 14.18 17.98 -9.70
N ILE A 305 14.35 19.02 -10.51
CA ILE A 305 14.31 18.96 -11.96
C ILE A 305 15.46 18.12 -12.50
N PHE A 306 16.66 18.30 -11.96
CA PHE A 306 17.82 17.49 -12.32
C PHE A 306 17.55 15.98 -12.15
N VAL A 307 16.82 15.61 -11.11
CA VAL A 307 16.47 14.21 -10.84
C VAL A 307 15.31 13.73 -11.72
N LEU A 308 14.22 14.51 -11.81
CA LEU A 308 12.96 14.08 -12.43
C LEU A 308 12.80 14.48 -13.90
N GLY A 309 13.48 15.53 -14.33
CA GLY A 309 13.32 16.14 -15.66
C GLY A 309 12.58 17.48 -15.59
N GLU A 310 12.83 18.34 -16.61
CA GLU A 310 12.32 19.73 -16.66
C GLU A 310 10.79 19.84 -16.59
N GLN A 311 10.08 18.86 -17.13
CA GLN A 311 8.62 18.82 -17.15
C GLN A 311 7.99 18.72 -15.74
N PHE A 312 8.78 18.40 -14.71
CA PHE A 312 8.34 18.26 -13.33
C PHE A 312 8.57 19.52 -12.49
N TRP A 313 8.71 20.68 -13.17
CA TRP A 313 8.67 21.99 -12.49
C TRP A 313 7.38 22.12 -11.67
N GLY A 314 7.48 22.61 -10.42
CA GLY A 314 6.35 22.74 -9.51
C GLY A 314 6.06 21.50 -8.65
N THR A 315 6.67 20.33 -8.92
CA THR A 315 6.51 19.11 -8.10
C THR A 315 6.98 19.32 -6.67
N LYS A 316 7.99 20.17 -6.44
CA LYS A 316 8.54 20.49 -5.11
C LYS A 316 7.45 20.95 -4.14
N TYR A 317 6.52 21.75 -4.60
CA TYR A 317 5.36 22.18 -3.81
C TYR A 317 4.57 20.98 -3.26
N TYR A 318 4.22 20.03 -4.13
CA TYR A 318 3.47 18.83 -3.73
C TYR A 318 4.29 17.93 -2.79
N ILE A 319 5.62 17.81 -3.01
CA ILE A 319 6.50 17.07 -2.09
C ILE A 319 6.40 17.67 -0.68
N ILE A 320 6.56 18.99 -0.55
CA ILE A 320 6.48 19.70 0.74
C ILE A 320 5.14 19.45 1.42
N MET A 321 4.03 19.60 0.71
CA MET A 321 2.69 19.40 1.24
C MET A 321 2.45 17.97 1.73
N PHE A 322 2.87 16.97 0.94
CA PHE A 322 2.76 15.56 1.32
C PHE A 322 3.71 15.16 2.45
N LEU A 323 4.88 15.78 2.56
CA LEU A 323 5.76 15.58 3.71
C LEU A 323 5.10 16.06 5.01
N ILE A 324 4.41 17.22 4.99
CA ILE A 324 3.62 17.70 6.13
C ILE A 324 2.54 16.66 6.49
N ALA A 325 1.72 16.26 5.52
CA ALA A 325 0.66 15.28 5.73
C ALA A 325 1.19 13.96 6.31
N THR A 326 2.32 13.48 5.79
CA THR A 326 2.97 12.23 6.23
C THR A 326 3.48 12.33 7.66
N MET A 327 4.06 13.48 8.06
CA MET A 327 4.58 13.67 9.41
C MET A 327 3.52 13.66 10.50
N PHE A 328 2.25 13.99 10.19
CA PHE A 328 1.13 13.81 11.12
C PHE A 328 0.93 12.35 11.55
N SER A 329 1.49 11.39 10.79
CA SER A 329 1.47 9.99 11.20
C SER A 329 2.28 9.70 12.47
N VAL A 330 3.29 10.51 12.82
CA VAL A 330 4.12 10.28 14.02
C VAL A 330 3.30 10.46 15.31
N PRO A 331 2.68 11.63 15.59
CA PRO A 331 1.82 11.81 16.75
C PRO A 331 0.61 10.86 16.72
N TYR A 332 0.04 10.58 15.54
CA TYR A 332 -1.02 9.60 15.37
C TYR A 332 -0.61 8.21 15.87
N LEU A 333 0.54 7.69 15.46
CA LEU A 333 1.03 6.36 15.84
C LEU A 333 1.31 6.25 17.34
N ILE A 334 1.81 7.31 17.99
CA ILE A 334 2.03 7.34 19.44
C ILE A 334 0.71 7.12 20.18
N LEU A 335 -0.35 7.87 19.83
CA LEU A 335 -1.66 7.79 20.46
C LEU A 335 -2.38 6.46 20.16
N VAL A 336 -2.32 6.01 18.90
CA VAL A 336 -2.96 4.77 18.47
C VAL A 336 -2.30 3.55 19.09
N ASN A 337 -0.96 3.50 19.18
CA ASN A 337 -0.27 2.40 19.86
C ASN A 337 -0.65 2.32 21.36
N TYR A 338 -0.85 3.46 22.02
CA TYR A 338 -1.36 3.50 23.38
C TYR A 338 -2.77 2.89 23.48
N LEU A 339 -3.68 3.28 22.58
CA LEU A 339 -5.04 2.72 22.53
C LEU A 339 -5.03 1.22 22.20
N PHE A 340 -4.15 0.75 21.32
CA PHE A 340 -3.99 -0.67 21.01
C PHE A 340 -3.52 -1.47 22.23
N PHE A 341 -2.56 -0.95 23.00
CA PHE A 341 -2.08 -1.61 24.20
C PHE A 341 -3.22 -1.85 25.22
N TYR A 342 -4.14 -0.89 25.37
CA TYR A 342 -5.30 -1.02 26.25
C TYR A 342 -6.53 -1.67 25.58
N GLY A 343 -6.42 -2.20 24.36
CA GLY A 343 -7.51 -2.90 23.65
C GLY A 343 -8.68 -2.01 23.23
N LYS A 344 -8.48 -0.69 23.10
CA LYS A 344 -9.53 0.29 22.77
C LYS A 344 -9.77 0.40 21.25
N ASN A 345 -9.79 -0.72 20.53
CA ASN A 345 -9.89 -0.78 19.07
C ASN A 345 -11.12 -0.08 18.49
N LYS A 346 -12.27 -0.08 19.24
CA LYS A 346 -13.47 0.62 18.82
C LYS A 346 -13.24 2.13 18.63
N TRP A 347 -12.46 2.75 19.50
CA TRP A 347 -12.12 4.17 19.42
C TRP A 347 -11.26 4.48 18.21
N ILE A 348 -10.28 3.60 17.91
CA ILE A 348 -9.41 3.72 16.74
C ILE A 348 -10.24 3.65 15.47
N SER A 349 -11.17 2.69 15.37
CA SER A 349 -12.06 2.55 14.21
C SER A 349 -12.97 3.77 14.04
N LEU A 350 -13.55 4.29 15.10
CA LEU A 350 -14.38 5.49 15.06
C LEU A 350 -13.58 6.70 14.55
N CYS A 351 -12.39 6.90 15.10
CA CYS A 351 -11.48 7.97 14.66
C CYS A 351 -11.08 7.81 13.19
N SER A 352 -10.85 6.59 12.74
CA SER A 352 -10.51 6.33 11.32
C SER A 352 -11.66 6.67 10.38
N ILE A 353 -12.91 6.33 10.75
CA ILE A 353 -14.10 6.70 9.97
C ILE A 353 -14.26 8.22 9.92
N LEU A 354 -14.15 8.89 11.07
CA LEU A 354 -14.25 10.36 11.14
C LEU A 354 -13.17 11.03 10.27
N SER A 355 -11.93 10.56 10.35
CA SER A 355 -10.82 11.03 9.50
C SER A 355 -11.13 10.86 8.00
N THR A 356 -11.76 9.75 7.61
CA THR A 356 -12.14 9.51 6.21
C THR A 356 -13.23 10.47 5.75
N ILE A 357 -14.24 10.72 6.59
CA ILE A 357 -15.31 11.68 6.28
C ILE A 357 -14.74 13.09 6.14
N LEU A 358 -13.87 13.50 7.05
CA LEU A 358 -13.22 14.82 7.01
C LEU A 358 -12.32 14.98 5.78
N TYR A 359 -11.58 13.93 5.44
CA TYR A 359 -10.78 13.89 4.22
C TYR A 359 -11.65 14.06 2.96
N LEU A 360 -12.75 13.31 2.83
CA LEU A 360 -13.66 13.40 1.67
C LEU A 360 -14.34 14.77 1.59
N GLY A 361 -14.78 15.32 2.72
CA GLY A 361 -15.35 16.67 2.79
C GLY A 361 -14.31 17.73 2.37
N GLY A 362 -13.10 17.64 2.90
CA GLY A 362 -11.98 18.50 2.51
C GLY A 362 -11.63 18.37 1.03
N LEU A 363 -11.55 17.13 0.51
CA LEU A 363 -11.28 16.87 -0.89
C LEU A 363 -12.32 17.54 -1.79
N SER A 364 -13.61 17.37 -1.48
CA SER A 364 -14.71 17.96 -2.24
C SER A 364 -14.67 19.50 -2.26
N ILE A 365 -14.23 20.13 -1.16
CA ILE A 365 -14.11 21.59 -1.05
C ILE A 365 -12.86 22.07 -1.79
N PHE A 366 -11.69 21.52 -1.46
CA PHE A 366 -10.42 22.01 -1.99
C PHE A 366 -10.27 21.81 -3.50
N MET A 367 -10.85 20.76 -4.05
CA MET A 367 -10.91 20.57 -5.51
C MET A 367 -11.66 21.67 -6.28
N GLN A 368 -12.43 22.50 -5.60
CA GLN A 368 -13.11 23.64 -6.28
C GLN A 368 -12.16 24.81 -6.53
N PHE A 369 -11.07 24.89 -5.77
CA PHE A 369 -10.11 26.00 -5.84
C PHE A 369 -8.91 25.69 -6.77
N GLY A 370 -8.61 24.42 -7.02
CA GLY A 370 -7.50 23.99 -7.88
C GLY A 370 -6.81 22.76 -7.34
N VAL A 371 -5.95 22.12 -8.18
CA VAL A 371 -5.22 20.90 -7.79
C VAL A 371 -4.20 21.17 -6.68
N GLU A 372 -3.64 22.38 -6.62
CA GLU A 372 -2.69 22.81 -5.59
C GLU A 372 -3.29 22.80 -4.19
N TYR A 373 -4.62 22.91 -4.05
CA TYR A 373 -5.29 22.87 -2.75
C TYR A 373 -5.65 21.45 -2.31
N VAL A 374 -5.63 20.47 -3.20
CA VAL A 374 -6.01 19.09 -2.88
C VAL A 374 -5.18 18.44 -1.75
N PRO A 375 -3.84 18.67 -1.64
CA PRO A 375 -3.06 18.13 -0.53
C PRO A 375 -3.54 18.58 0.86
N PHE A 376 -4.20 19.75 0.97
CA PHE A 376 -4.76 20.20 2.24
C PHE A 376 -5.84 19.26 2.79
N ALA A 377 -6.55 18.51 1.93
CA ALA A 377 -7.50 17.50 2.38
C ALA A 377 -6.79 16.38 3.18
N SER A 378 -5.60 15.98 2.73
CA SER A 378 -4.78 14.97 3.43
C SER A 378 -4.25 15.51 4.77
N ILE A 379 -3.78 16.76 4.80
CA ILE A 379 -3.33 17.45 6.02
C ILE A 379 -4.48 17.58 7.01
N LEU A 380 -5.65 18.01 6.54
CA LEU A 380 -6.85 18.18 7.35
C LEU A 380 -7.32 16.84 7.95
N GLY A 381 -7.42 15.79 7.11
CA GLY A 381 -7.82 14.46 7.57
C GLY A 381 -6.85 13.84 8.56
N ALA A 382 -5.55 14.09 8.42
CA ALA A 382 -4.53 13.61 9.34
C ALA A 382 -4.41 14.45 10.63
N GLY A 383 -4.58 15.78 10.50
CA GLY A 383 -4.42 16.72 11.62
C GLY A 383 -5.59 16.74 12.58
N ILE A 384 -6.82 16.87 12.07
CA ILE A 384 -8.02 17.01 12.93
C ILE A 384 -8.28 15.77 13.78
N ILE A 385 -7.84 14.59 13.35
CA ILE A 385 -8.04 13.38 14.14
C ILE A 385 -7.21 13.35 15.45
N LEU A 386 -6.11 14.11 15.52
CA LEU A 386 -5.22 14.09 16.68
C LEU A 386 -5.87 14.59 17.98
N PRO A 387 -6.58 15.72 18.01
CA PRO A 387 -7.32 16.16 19.20
C PRO A 387 -8.33 15.11 19.69
N PHE A 388 -9.05 14.43 18.78
CA PHE A 388 -9.98 13.37 19.15
C PHE A 388 -9.25 12.18 19.79
N LEU A 389 -8.15 11.72 19.19
CA LEU A 389 -7.34 10.65 19.76
C LEU A 389 -6.75 11.04 21.11
N TYR A 390 -6.29 12.28 21.25
CA TYR A 390 -5.76 12.81 22.51
C TYR A 390 -6.80 12.76 23.63
N VAL A 391 -8.03 13.20 23.37
CA VAL A 391 -9.14 13.12 24.33
C VAL A 391 -9.54 11.66 24.62
N MET A 392 -9.53 10.78 23.59
CA MET A 392 -9.86 9.37 23.80
C MET A 392 -8.81 8.65 24.66
N THR A 393 -7.52 8.95 24.48
CA THR A 393 -6.47 8.38 25.36
C THR A 393 -6.63 8.83 26.80
N SER A 394 -7.09 10.06 27.06
CA SER A 394 -7.36 10.56 28.42
C SER A 394 -8.52 9.83 29.14
N ARG A 395 -9.41 9.19 28.38
CA ARG A 395 -10.55 8.41 28.92
C ARG A 395 -10.22 6.94 29.16
N VAL A 396 -9.01 6.51 28.86
CA VAL A 396 -8.55 5.15 29.17
C VAL A 396 -8.20 5.09 30.67
N LYS A 397 -9.03 4.40 31.43
CA LYS A 397 -8.79 4.08 32.86
C LYS A 397 -7.99 2.79 32.94
#